data_cdbc78e3ec80da1d28d2614876cc13e9
#
_entry.id   cdbc78e3ec80da1d28d2614876cc13e9
#
_cell.length_a   1.000
_cell.length_b   1.000
_cell.length_c   1.000
_cell.angle_alpha   90.00
_cell.angle_beta   90.00
_cell.angle_gamma   90.00
#
_symmetry.space_group_name_H-M   'P 1'
#
loop_
_entity.id
_entity.type
_entity.pdbx_description
1 polymer ?
#
loop_
_entity_poly.entity_id
_entity_poly.type
_entity_poly.pdbx_seq_one_letter_code
_entity_poly.pdbx_strand_id
1 'polypeptide(L)'
;MFDMKNLTRLKKLDENAPDTMKAFWAFDKEAFKAGSIDVLNKQLMAVAVALTTQCPYCIELHVKAARQAGANDTMLTEAAIVAAAMRAGAAVTHASHLFKE
;
A
#
# COMPACT_ATOMS: atom_id res chain seq x y z
N MET A 1 14.95 -12.87 -4.69
CA MET A 1 13.81 -12.91 -3.77
C MET A 1 12.59 -12.24 -4.37
N PHE A 2 12.68 -10.94 -4.64
CA PHE A 2 11.58 -10.24 -5.30
C PHE A 2 11.48 -10.65 -6.77
N ASP A 3 10.29 -11.11 -7.16
CA ASP A 3 9.94 -11.45 -8.54
C ASP A 3 8.41 -11.42 -8.61
N MET A 4 7.86 -10.59 -9.47
CA MET A 4 6.40 -10.48 -9.63
C MET A 4 5.73 -11.83 -9.92
N LYS A 5 6.45 -12.76 -10.52
CA LYS A 5 5.95 -14.12 -10.76
C LYS A 5 5.60 -14.85 -9.46
N ASN A 6 6.20 -14.45 -8.34
CA ASN A 6 5.89 -15.05 -7.04
C ASN A 6 4.41 -14.89 -6.67
N LEU A 7 3.75 -13.87 -7.20
CA LEU A 7 2.32 -13.65 -6.91
C LEU A 7 1.45 -14.81 -7.39
N THR A 8 1.89 -15.55 -8.40
CA THR A 8 1.15 -16.74 -8.87
C THR A 8 1.13 -17.84 -7.81
N ARG A 9 2.05 -17.81 -6.85
CA ARG A 9 2.14 -18.80 -5.78
C ARG A 9 1.15 -18.53 -4.65
N LEU A 10 0.51 -17.36 -4.63
CA LEU A 10 -0.48 -17.02 -3.60
C LEU A 10 -1.67 -17.97 -3.62
N LYS A 11 -1.97 -18.59 -4.76
CA LYS A 11 -3.03 -19.58 -4.84
C LYS A 11 -2.79 -20.77 -3.91
N LYS A 12 -1.54 -21.03 -3.50
CA LYS A 12 -1.24 -22.04 -2.48
C LYS A 12 -1.88 -21.70 -1.15
N LEU A 13 -1.97 -20.42 -0.82
CA LEU A 13 -2.68 -19.98 0.38
C LEU A 13 -4.16 -20.27 0.28
N ASP A 14 -4.74 -20.09 -0.92
CA ASP A 14 -6.16 -20.40 -1.16
C ASP A 14 -6.42 -21.88 -1.02
N GLU A 15 -5.49 -22.72 -1.49
CA GLU A 15 -5.58 -24.16 -1.37
C GLU A 15 -5.47 -24.63 0.08
N ASN A 16 -4.55 -24.05 0.84
CA ASN A 16 -4.24 -24.47 2.22
C ASN A 16 -5.18 -23.89 3.27
N ALA A 17 -5.78 -22.73 3.01
CA ALA A 17 -6.70 -22.06 3.91
C ALA A 17 -7.84 -21.40 3.12
N PRO A 18 -8.70 -22.19 2.47
CA PRO A 18 -9.67 -21.65 1.50
C PRO A 18 -10.66 -20.66 2.11
N ASP A 19 -11.19 -20.95 3.29
CA ASP A 19 -12.19 -20.04 3.90
C ASP A 19 -11.57 -18.73 4.35
N THR A 20 -10.41 -18.82 4.97
CA THR A 20 -9.69 -17.63 5.44
C THR A 20 -9.27 -16.74 4.28
N MET A 21 -8.71 -17.34 3.23
CA MET A 21 -8.25 -16.58 2.08
C MET A 21 -9.41 -15.99 1.28
N LYS A 22 -10.51 -16.70 1.19
CA LYS A 22 -11.72 -16.15 0.57
C LYS A 22 -12.19 -14.89 1.31
N ALA A 23 -12.18 -14.92 2.63
CA ALA A 23 -12.53 -13.77 3.44
C ALA A 23 -11.53 -12.62 3.25
N PHE A 24 -10.23 -12.94 3.17
CA PHE A 24 -9.20 -11.94 2.95
C PHE A 24 -9.36 -11.24 1.60
N TRP A 25 -9.53 -12.01 0.53
CA TRP A 25 -9.69 -11.42 -0.81
C TRP A 25 -10.98 -10.59 -0.92
N ALA A 26 -12.04 -11.00 -0.24
CA ALA A 26 -13.28 -10.22 -0.17
C ALA A 26 -13.05 -8.90 0.58
N PHE A 27 -12.33 -8.94 1.68
CA PHE A 27 -11.94 -7.76 2.43
C PHE A 27 -11.11 -6.79 1.57
N ASP A 28 -10.09 -7.32 0.92
CA ASP A 28 -9.20 -6.53 0.07
C ASP A 28 -9.99 -5.81 -1.04
N LYS A 29 -10.86 -6.54 -1.72
CA LYS A 29 -11.70 -5.98 -2.78
C LYS A 29 -12.60 -4.86 -2.28
N GLU A 30 -13.24 -5.07 -1.13
CA GLU A 30 -14.12 -4.05 -0.55
C GLU A 30 -13.33 -2.83 -0.07
N ALA A 31 -12.11 -3.03 0.45
CA ALA A 31 -11.26 -1.93 0.90
C ALA A 31 -10.93 -0.94 -0.22
N PHE A 32 -10.71 -1.44 -1.43
CA PHE A 32 -10.32 -0.61 -2.59
C PHE A 32 -11.49 -0.10 -3.42
N LYS A 33 -12.69 -0.55 -3.12
CA LYS A 33 -13.90 -0.13 -3.82
C LYS A 33 -14.18 1.34 -3.55
N ALA A 34 -14.68 2.05 -4.55
CA ALA A 34 -15.10 3.44 -4.39
C ALA A 34 -16.15 3.59 -3.29
N GLY A 35 -15.92 4.54 -2.40
CA GLY A 35 -16.82 4.90 -1.33
C GLY A 35 -16.82 6.42 -1.20
N SER A 36 -16.74 6.93 0.03
CA SER A 36 -16.54 8.37 0.25
C SER A 36 -15.22 8.86 -0.30
N ILE A 37 -14.25 7.95 -0.44
CA ILE A 37 -12.96 8.21 -1.08
C ILE A 37 -12.97 7.46 -2.40
N ASP A 38 -12.60 8.13 -3.49
CA ASP A 38 -12.62 7.52 -4.81
C ASP A 38 -11.47 6.52 -5.01
N VAL A 39 -11.55 5.74 -6.09
CA VAL A 39 -10.58 4.71 -6.40
C VAL A 39 -9.17 5.31 -6.57
N LEU A 40 -9.06 6.44 -7.28
CA LEU A 40 -7.77 7.08 -7.50
C LEU A 40 -7.08 7.41 -6.19
N ASN A 41 -7.78 8.05 -5.27
CA ASN A 41 -7.21 8.44 -3.99
C ASN A 41 -6.88 7.21 -3.12
N LYS A 42 -7.71 6.17 -3.17
CA LYS A 42 -7.42 4.92 -2.46
C LYS A 42 -6.13 4.27 -2.98
N GLN A 43 -5.91 4.29 -4.30
CA GLN A 43 -4.69 3.74 -4.88
C GLN A 43 -3.46 4.59 -4.54
N LEU A 44 -3.60 5.91 -4.49
CA LEU A 44 -2.51 6.79 -4.04
C LEU A 44 -2.15 6.52 -2.57
N MET A 45 -3.14 6.28 -1.73
CA MET A 45 -2.91 5.86 -0.33
C MET A 45 -2.14 4.55 -0.28
N ALA A 46 -2.54 3.58 -1.10
CA ALA A 46 -1.86 2.28 -1.16
C ALA A 46 -0.41 2.43 -1.58
N VAL A 47 -0.13 3.30 -2.57
CA VAL A 47 1.25 3.60 -3.00
C VAL A 47 2.05 4.17 -1.84
N ALA A 48 1.51 5.16 -1.13
CA ALA A 48 2.18 5.77 0.01
C ALA A 48 2.50 4.75 1.10
N VAL A 49 1.53 3.89 1.44
CA VAL A 49 1.73 2.84 2.44
C VAL A 49 2.77 1.82 1.96
N ALA A 50 2.69 1.42 0.68
CA ALA A 50 3.64 0.46 0.10
C ALA A 50 5.08 0.97 0.17
N LEU A 51 5.28 2.28 -0.05
CA LEU A 51 6.61 2.89 0.08
C LEU A 51 7.12 2.84 1.52
N THR A 52 6.24 3.03 2.50
CA THR A 52 6.64 3.01 3.91
C THR A 52 6.90 1.60 4.42
N THR A 53 6.16 0.60 3.93
CA THR A 53 6.36 -0.80 4.30
C THR A 53 7.43 -1.47 3.45
N GLN A 54 7.91 -0.77 2.41
CA GLN A 54 8.95 -1.27 1.50
C GLN A 54 8.57 -2.60 0.84
N CYS A 55 7.32 -2.68 0.39
CA CYS A 55 6.80 -3.86 -0.28
C CYS A 55 6.89 -3.68 -1.80
N PRO A 56 7.88 -4.29 -2.47
CA PRO A 56 8.03 -4.08 -3.91
C PRO A 56 6.85 -4.62 -4.73
N TYR A 57 6.22 -5.70 -4.29
CA TYR A 57 5.01 -6.22 -4.93
C TYR A 57 3.88 -5.20 -4.89
N CYS A 58 3.66 -4.60 -3.72
CA CYS A 58 2.62 -3.60 -3.52
C CYS A 58 2.87 -2.35 -4.34
N ILE A 59 4.15 -1.90 -4.42
CA ILE A 59 4.52 -0.75 -5.24
C ILE A 59 4.16 -1.01 -6.70
N GLU A 60 4.57 -2.15 -7.25
CA GLU A 60 4.28 -2.50 -8.65
C GLU A 60 2.78 -2.53 -8.91
N LEU A 61 2.04 -3.26 -8.10
CA LEU A 61 0.60 -3.45 -8.29
C LEU A 61 -0.18 -2.14 -8.16
N HIS A 62 0.11 -1.37 -7.12
CA HIS A 62 -0.68 -0.19 -6.82
C HIS A 62 -0.28 1.04 -7.63
N VAL A 63 0.98 1.17 -8.06
CA VAL A 63 1.36 2.20 -9.03
C VAL A 63 0.61 1.96 -10.34
N LYS A 64 0.57 0.72 -10.81
CA LYS A 64 -0.17 0.37 -12.03
C LYS A 64 -1.65 0.69 -11.88
N ALA A 65 -2.26 0.28 -10.76
CA ALA A 65 -3.67 0.54 -10.50
C ALA A 65 -3.97 2.04 -10.37
N ALA A 66 -3.08 2.80 -9.74
CA ALA A 66 -3.21 4.26 -9.63
C ALA A 66 -3.19 4.91 -11.00
N ARG A 67 -2.26 4.51 -11.87
CA ARG A 67 -2.20 5.05 -13.23
C ARG A 67 -3.45 4.70 -14.04
N GLN A 68 -3.96 3.50 -13.91
CA GLN A 68 -5.21 3.09 -14.56
C GLN A 68 -6.40 3.92 -14.07
N ALA A 69 -6.36 4.38 -12.82
CA ALA A 69 -7.38 5.25 -12.24
C ALA A 69 -7.17 6.74 -12.54
N GLY A 70 -6.10 7.09 -13.26
CA GLY A 70 -5.84 8.45 -13.69
C GLY A 70 -4.66 9.16 -13.06
N ALA A 71 -3.85 8.47 -12.25
CA ALA A 71 -2.68 9.09 -11.62
C ALA A 71 -1.61 9.42 -12.67
N ASN A 72 -1.01 10.58 -12.51
CA ASN A 72 0.16 10.99 -13.27
C ASN A 72 1.40 10.99 -12.37
N ASP A 73 2.56 11.28 -12.97
CA ASP A 73 3.84 11.28 -12.24
C ASP A 73 3.86 12.29 -11.10
N THR A 74 3.23 13.43 -11.27
CA THR A 74 3.17 14.47 -10.23
C THR A 74 2.38 13.98 -9.02
N MET A 75 1.23 13.36 -9.26
CA MET A 75 0.39 12.81 -8.17
C MET A 75 1.12 11.71 -7.41
N LEU A 76 1.79 10.82 -8.13
CA LEU A 76 2.57 9.75 -7.51
C LEU A 76 3.74 10.32 -6.70
N THR A 77 4.39 11.35 -7.22
CA THR A 77 5.48 12.05 -6.50
C THR A 77 4.95 12.67 -5.22
N GLU A 78 3.81 13.35 -5.26
CA GLU A 78 3.23 13.98 -4.09
C GLU A 78 2.83 12.93 -3.03
N ALA A 79 2.28 11.79 -3.44
CA ALA A 79 1.98 10.70 -2.52
C ALA A 79 3.25 10.19 -1.84
N ALA A 80 4.34 10.05 -2.60
CA ALA A 80 5.64 9.65 -2.05
C ALA A 80 6.17 10.66 -1.05
N ILE A 81 6.01 11.95 -1.33
CA ILE A 81 6.45 13.03 -0.44
C ILE A 81 5.67 13.00 0.87
N VAL A 82 4.36 12.77 0.81
CA VAL A 82 3.55 12.63 2.03
C VAL A 82 4.03 11.44 2.87
N ALA A 83 4.32 10.31 2.23
CA ALA A 83 4.85 9.14 2.93
C ALA A 83 6.18 9.47 3.62
N ALA A 84 7.08 10.17 2.92
CA ALA A 84 8.37 10.58 3.47
C ALA A 84 8.19 11.55 4.65
N ALA A 85 7.29 12.50 4.52
CA ALA A 85 7.01 13.47 5.59
C ALA A 85 6.48 12.78 6.85
N MET A 86 5.62 11.79 6.69
CA MET A 86 5.07 11.03 7.81
C MET A 86 6.18 10.27 8.55
N ARG A 87 7.08 9.64 7.81
CA ARG A 87 8.18 8.90 8.44
C ARG A 87 9.15 9.83 9.13
N ALA A 88 9.52 10.94 8.48
CA ALA A 88 10.38 11.94 9.09
C ALA A 88 9.73 12.56 10.33
N GLY A 89 8.46 12.92 10.22
CA GLY A 89 7.69 13.48 11.34
C GLY A 89 7.60 12.53 12.52
N ALA A 90 7.39 11.25 12.25
CA ALA A 90 7.34 10.25 13.31
C ALA A 90 8.68 10.15 14.04
N ALA A 91 9.80 10.16 13.31
CA ALA A 91 11.12 10.13 13.90
C ALA A 91 11.37 11.36 14.78
N VAL A 92 11.03 12.54 14.25
CA VAL A 92 11.20 13.80 15.01
C VAL A 92 10.35 13.80 16.28
N THR A 93 9.09 13.40 16.16
CA THR A 93 8.18 13.36 17.31
C THR A 93 8.67 12.38 18.39
N HIS A 94 9.09 11.19 17.97
CA HIS A 94 9.60 10.18 18.90
C HIS A 94 10.96 10.58 19.52
N ALA A 95 11.69 11.48 18.88
CA ALA A 95 12.94 11.99 19.45
C ALA A 95 12.71 12.70 20.80
N SER A 96 11.48 13.12 21.08
CA SER A 96 11.14 13.67 22.38
C SER A 96 11.43 12.70 23.54
N HIS A 97 11.40 11.40 23.27
CA HIS A 97 11.70 10.39 24.28
C HIS A 97 13.17 10.35 24.68
N LEU A 98 14.06 10.98 23.90
CA LEU A 98 15.48 11.05 24.22
C LEU A 98 15.75 11.87 25.46
N PHE A 99 14.87 12.79 25.79
CA PHE A 99 15.09 13.80 26.83
C PHE A 99 14.20 13.58 28.06
N LYS A 100 13.85 12.35 28.33
CA LYS A 100 13.14 11.99 29.56
C LYS A 100 14.02 12.13 30.76
N GLU A 101 13.45 12.59 31.82
CA GLU A 101 14.09 12.64 33.11
C GLU A 101 13.81 11.38 33.94
#